data_ff5e18e5ddac5031bec7d881403be0ac
#
_entry.id   ff5e18e5ddac5031bec7d881403be0ac
#
_cell.length_a   1.000
_cell.length_b   1.000
_cell.length_c   1.000
_cell.angle_alpha   90.00
_cell.angle_beta   90.00
_cell.angle_gamma   90.00
#
_symmetry.space_group_name_H-M   'P 1'
#
loop_
_entity.id
_entity.type
_entity.pdbx_description
1 polymer ?
#
loop_
_entity_poly.entity_id
_entity_poly.type
_entity_poly.pdbx_seq_one_letter_code
_entity_poly.pdbx_strand_id
1 'polypeptide(L)'
;AGLDTQIVLGLIEVESAFRQYAISGVGARGLMQVMPFWKNYIGKPAHNLFDIRTNLRYGCTILRHYRNLEKGDIVRALARFNGSLGSNKYPNAVLGAWRNRWQWR
;
A
#
# COMPACT_ATOMS: atom_id res chain seq x y z
N ALA A 1 6.62 2.67 11.20
CA ALA A 1 7.43 3.76 11.68
C ALA A 1 7.47 4.91 10.68
N GLY A 2 6.95 6.05 11.08
CA GLY A 2 6.96 7.25 10.24
C GLY A 2 5.87 7.31 9.17
N LEU A 3 5.03 6.30 9.05
CA LEU A 3 3.87 6.36 8.17
C LEU A 3 2.64 6.81 8.95
N ASP A 4 1.79 7.61 8.30
CA ASP A 4 0.49 7.95 8.85
C ASP A 4 -0.45 6.75 8.70
N THR A 5 -0.84 6.17 9.83
CA THR A 5 -1.74 5.01 9.86
C THR A 5 -3.05 5.29 9.13
N GLN A 6 -3.56 6.51 9.22
CA GLN A 6 -4.83 6.87 8.58
C GLN A 6 -4.70 6.90 7.06
N ILE A 7 -3.54 7.30 6.53
CA ILE A 7 -3.28 7.22 5.08
C ILE A 7 -3.21 5.76 4.65
N VAL A 8 -2.61 4.89 5.47
CA VAL A 8 -2.57 3.45 5.18
C VAL A 8 -3.99 2.88 5.11
N LEU A 9 -4.90 3.31 6.00
CA LEU A 9 -6.30 2.90 5.93
C LEU A 9 -6.96 3.33 4.62
N GLY A 10 -6.66 4.55 4.16
CA GLY A 10 -7.14 5.02 2.85
C GLY A 10 -6.60 4.17 1.70
N LEU A 11 -5.33 3.77 1.78
CA LEU A 11 -4.72 2.90 0.79
C LEU A 11 -5.40 1.53 0.77
N ILE A 12 -5.63 0.92 1.92
CA ILE A 12 -6.30 -0.38 2.03
C ILE A 12 -7.70 -0.31 1.42
N GLU A 13 -8.43 0.76 1.69
CA GLU A 13 -9.76 0.93 1.12
C GLU A 13 -9.73 0.92 -0.40
N VAL A 14 -8.80 1.69 -1.00
CA VAL A 14 -8.67 1.77 -2.46
C VAL A 14 -8.19 0.44 -3.05
N GLU A 15 -7.24 -0.23 -2.39
CA GLU A 15 -6.63 -1.44 -2.94
C GLU A 15 -7.55 -2.65 -2.86
N SER A 16 -8.21 -2.87 -1.73
CA SER A 16 -8.91 -4.12 -1.48
C SER A 16 -10.32 -3.96 -0.92
N ALA A 17 -10.74 -2.75 -0.57
CA ALA A 17 -11.95 -2.50 0.20
C ALA A 17 -11.98 -3.37 1.47
N PHE A 18 -10.82 -3.51 2.12
CA PHE A 18 -10.63 -4.31 3.34
C PHE A 18 -10.92 -5.81 3.16
N ARG A 19 -10.82 -6.33 1.93
CA ARG A 19 -10.99 -7.76 1.69
C ARG A 19 -9.65 -8.48 1.84
N GLN A 20 -9.55 -9.29 2.89
CA GLN A 20 -8.31 -9.98 3.25
C GLN A 20 -7.76 -10.85 2.11
N TYR A 21 -8.64 -11.48 1.35
CA TYR A 21 -8.24 -12.43 0.31
C TYR A 21 -8.34 -11.87 -1.09
N ALA A 22 -8.40 -10.54 -1.23
CA ALA A 22 -8.44 -9.89 -2.54
C ALA A 22 -7.22 -10.27 -3.37
N ILE A 23 -7.46 -10.55 -4.65
CA ILE A 23 -6.39 -10.82 -5.61
C ILE A 23 -6.73 -10.08 -6.91
N SER A 24 -5.76 -9.33 -7.44
CA SER A 24 -5.97 -8.58 -8.69
C SER A 24 -5.68 -9.43 -9.91
N GLY A 25 -6.04 -8.93 -11.10
CA GLY A 25 -5.76 -9.60 -12.36
C GLY A 25 -4.27 -9.82 -12.62
N VAL A 26 -3.39 -9.02 -12.01
CA VAL A 26 -1.94 -9.17 -12.14
C VAL A 26 -1.32 -9.91 -10.95
N GLY A 27 -2.13 -10.39 -10.02
CA GLY A 27 -1.66 -11.21 -8.91
C GLY A 27 -1.31 -10.47 -7.63
N ALA A 28 -1.62 -9.17 -7.52
CA ALA A 28 -1.47 -8.45 -6.26
C ALA A 28 -2.41 -9.04 -5.21
N ARG A 29 -1.96 -9.17 -3.95
CA ARG A 29 -2.64 -9.95 -2.92
C ARG A 29 -2.92 -9.16 -1.66
N GLY A 30 -4.11 -9.41 -1.11
CA GLY A 30 -4.49 -9.04 0.25
C GLY A 30 -4.82 -7.57 0.41
N LEU A 31 -4.83 -7.14 1.66
CA LEU A 31 -5.33 -5.81 2.04
C LEU A 31 -4.61 -4.66 1.32
N MET A 32 -3.29 -4.71 1.22
CA MET A 32 -2.51 -3.65 0.57
C MET A 32 -2.11 -4.00 -0.86
N GLN A 33 -2.61 -5.13 -1.40
CA GLN A 33 -2.36 -5.56 -2.78
C GLN A 33 -0.86 -5.63 -3.09
N VAL A 34 -0.17 -6.46 -2.30
CA VAL A 34 1.28 -6.65 -2.43
C VAL A 34 1.57 -7.70 -3.52
N MET A 35 2.49 -7.37 -4.42
CA MET A 35 2.94 -8.31 -5.44
C MET A 35 3.84 -9.38 -4.81
N PRO A 36 3.66 -10.67 -5.19
CA PRO A 36 4.43 -11.76 -4.59
C PRO A 36 5.95 -11.65 -4.75
N PHE A 37 6.44 -10.96 -5.79
CA PHE A 37 7.90 -10.84 -6.00
C PHE A 37 8.60 -10.15 -4.82
N TRP A 38 7.88 -9.31 -4.05
CA TRP A 38 8.47 -8.63 -2.91
C TRP A 38 8.98 -9.59 -1.85
N LYS A 39 8.45 -10.83 -1.80
CA LYS A 39 8.94 -11.84 -0.85
C LYS A 39 10.43 -12.15 -1.06
N ASN A 40 10.92 -11.99 -2.28
CA ASN A 40 12.32 -12.24 -2.61
C ASN A 40 13.24 -11.10 -2.19
N TYR A 41 12.70 -9.92 -1.94
CA TYR A 41 13.50 -8.72 -1.64
C TYR A 41 13.45 -8.33 -0.16
N ILE A 42 12.30 -8.46 0.48
CA ILE A 42 12.11 -7.96 1.85
C ILE A 42 11.60 -9.03 2.81
N GLY A 43 11.49 -10.26 2.37
CA GLY A 43 10.95 -11.32 3.20
C GLY A 43 11.42 -12.70 2.79
N LYS A 44 10.52 -13.65 2.86
CA LYS A 44 10.80 -15.08 2.59
C LYS A 44 9.72 -15.67 1.67
N PRO A 45 10.09 -16.63 0.79
CA PRO A 45 9.11 -17.27 -0.11
C PRO A 45 7.94 -17.93 0.64
N ALA A 46 8.17 -18.39 1.87
CA ALA A 46 7.14 -19.06 2.67
C ALA A 46 6.11 -18.10 3.25
N HIS A 47 6.32 -16.79 3.20
CA HIS A 47 5.37 -15.83 3.75
C HIS A 47 4.05 -15.85 2.98
N ASN A 48 2.95 -15.83 3.72
CA ASN A 48 1.61 -15.78 3.14
C ASN A 48 1.10 -14.34 3.12
N LEU A 49 1.00 -13.76 1.91
CA LEU A 49 0.58 -12.38 1.74
C LEU A 49 -0.92 -12.17 2.00
N PHE A 50 -1.70 -13.22 2.19
CA PHE A 50 -3.09 -13.09 2.62
C PHE A 50 -3.23 -13.01 4.14
N ASP A 51 -2.18 -13.35 4.90
CA ASP A 51 -2.17 -13.13 6.35
C ASP A 51 -2.15 -11.63 6.62
N ILE A 52 -3.09 -11.16 7.46
CA ILE A 52 -3.28 -9.72 7.68
C ILE A 52 -2.00 -9.05 8.18
N ARG A 53 -1.39 -9.60 9.23
CA ARG A 53 -0.18 -9.00 9.81
C ARG A 53 0.98 -8.99 8.81
N THR A 54 1.17 -10.10 8.11
CA THR A 54 2.21 -10.22 7.09
C THR A 54 2.00 -9.22 5.97
N ASN A 55 0.76 -9.13 5.46
CA ASN A 55 0.43 -8.20 4.37
C ASN A 55 0.72 -6.76 4.77
N LEU A 56 0.26 -6.35 5.95
CA LEU A 56 0.48 -4.97 6.43
C LEU A 56 1.96 -4.68 6.62
N ARG A 57 2.74 -5.65 7.12
CA ARG A 57 4.18 -5.47 7.27
C ARG A 57 4.86 -5.24 5.93
N TYR A 58 4.53 -6.07 4.93
CA TYR A 58 5.07 -5.90 3.58
C TYR A 58 4.65 -4.56 2.97
N GLY A 59 3.36 -4.28 2.98
CA GLY A 59 2.83 -3.08 2.34
C GLY A 59 3.38 -1.80 2.96
N CYS A 60 3.44 -1.74 4.29
CA CYS A 60 3.99 -0.56 4.97
C CYS A 60 5.49 -0.42 4.75
N THR A 61 6.24 -1.52 4.71
CA THR A 61 7.66 -1.49 4.41
C THR A 61 7.92 -0.94 3.00
N ILE A 62 7.14 -1.41 2.02
CA ILE A 62 7.24 -0.96 0.63
C ILE A 62 6.90 0.53 0.53
N LEU A 63 5.79 0.95 1.12
CA LEU A 63 5.37 2.35 1.06
C LEU A 63 6.39 3.27 1.72
N ARG A 64 6.92 2.87 2.88
CA ARG A 64 7.95 3.64 3.58
C ARG A 64 9.22 3.74 2.73
N HIS A 65 9.60 2.66 2.07
CA HIS A 65 10.75 2.67 1.15
C HIS A 65 10.56 3.72 0.06
N TYR A 66 9.40 3.73 -0.58
CA TYR A 66 9.13 4.71 -1.64
C TYR A 66 9.01 6.13 -1.10
N ARG A 67 8.43 6.32 0.09
CA ARG A 67 8.40 7.64 0.71
C ARG A 67 9.80 8.17 0.97
N ASN A 68 10.71 7.32 1.46
CA ASN A 68 12.09 7.72 1.69
C ASN A 68 12.81 8.01 0.37
N LEU A 69 12.58 7.20 -0.65
CA LEU A 69 13.14 7.41 -1.97
C LEU A 69 12.68 8.75 -2.57
N GLU A 70 11.43 9.12 -2.32
CA GLU A 70 10.85 10.37 -2.81
C GLU A 70 10.99 11.52 -1.80
N LYS A 71 11.87 11.39 -0.83
CA LYS A 71 12.22 12.44 0.14
C LYS A 71 11.00 13.00 0.89
N GLY A 72 10.07 12.13 1.24
CA GLY A 72 8.87 12.46 1.99
C GLY A 72 7.67 12.87 1.15
N ASP A 73 7.79 12.93 -0.17
CA ASP A 73 6.67 13.25 -1.05
C ASP A 73 5.70 12.07 -1.11
N ILE A 74 4.61 12.16 -0.33
CA ILE A 74 3.65 11.06 -0.22
C ILE A 74 2.90 10.81 -1.52
N VAL A 75 2.62 11.85 -2.32
CA VAL A 75 1.94 11.69 -3.60
C VAL A 75 2.78 10.83 -4.54
N ARG A 76 4.06 11.14 -4.66
CA ARG A 76 4.96 10.35 -5.51
C ARG A 76 5.21 8.96 -4.94
N ALA A 77 5.30 8.83 -3.62
CA ALA A 77 5.44 7.52 -2.97
C ALA A 77 4.26 6.61 -3.26
N LEU A 78 3.04 7.14 -3.18
CA LEU A 78 1.82 6.39 -3.51
C LEU A 78 1.79 6.01 -4.99
N ALA A 79 2.19 6.90 -5.89
CA ALA A 79 2.26 6.58 -7.31
C ALA A 79 3.25 5.44 -7.58
N ARG A 80 4.42 5.47 -6.93
CA ARG A 80 5.39 4.36 -7.06
C ARG A 80 4.83 3.07 -6.49
N PHE A 81 4.15 3.13 -5.35
CA PHE A 81 3.53 1.95 -4.73
C PHE A 81 2.59 1.25 -5.70
N ASN A 82 1.79 2.01 -6.43
CA ASN A 82 0.84 1.48 -7.42
C ASN A 82 1.47 1.19 -8.79
N GLY A 83 2.72 1.62 -9.02
CA GLY A 83 3.34 1.48 -10.34
C GLY A 83 2.82 2.48 -11.37
N SER A 84 2.30 3.63 -10.93
CA SER A 84 1.69 4.64 -11.80
C SER A 84 2.38 6.00 -11.69
N LEU A 85 3.69 6.01 -11.45
CA LEU A 85 4.44 7.25 -11.38
C LEU A 85 4.23 8.07 -12.66
N GLY A 86 3.94 9.37 -12.47
CA GLY A 86 3.59 10.24 -13.58
C GLY A 86 2.09 10.51 -13.69
N SER A 87 1.25 9.74 -13.00
CA SER A 87 -0.19 9.97 -12.88
C SER A 87 -0.56 10.22 -11.43
N ASN A 88 -1.46 11.16 -11.18
CA ASN A 88 -1.97 11.46 -9.83
C ASN A 88 -3.30 10.76 -9.54
N LYS A 89 -3.80 9.93 -10.44
CA LYS A 89 -5.10 9.29 -10.25
C LYS A 89 -5.15 8.42 -8.99
N TYR A 90 -4.18 7.54 -8.82
CA TYR A 90 -4.13 6.67 -7.65
C TYR A 90 -3.81 7.43 -6.35
N PRO A 91 -2.78 8.30 -6.30
CA PRO A 91 -2.56 9.10 -5.10
C PRO A 91 -3.78 9.91 -4.68
N ASN A 92 -4.48 10.51 -5.63
CA ASN A 92 -5.68 11.29 -5.34
C ASN A 92 -6.79 10.42 -4.77
N ALA A 93 -6.95 9.19 -5.27
CA ALA A 93 -7.94 8.26 -4.73
C ALA A 93 -7.64 7.90 -3.27
N VAL A 94 -6.37 7.57 -2.97
CA VAL A 94 -5.95 7.22 -1.60
C VAL A 94 -6.12 8.41 -0.66
N LEU A 95 -5.62 9.57 -1.05
CA LEU A 95 -5.70 10.78 -0.21
C LEU A 95 -7.13 11.27 -0.07
N GLY A 96 -7.97 11.07 -1.10
CA GLY A 96 -9.40 11.35 -1.02
C GLY A 96 -10.10 10.46 -0.01
N ALA A 97 -9.83 9.16 -0.03
CA ALA A 97 -10.36 8.23 0.96
C ALA A 97 -9.91 8.62 2.37
N TRP A 98 -8.62 8.94 2.53
CA TRP A 98 -8.10 9.40 3.81
C TRP A 98 -8.84 10.64 4.31
N ARG A 99 -8.95 11.68 3.49
CA ARG A 99 -9.60 12.93 3.90
C ARG A 99 -11.07 12.73 4.23
N ASN A 100 -11.78 11.90 3.50
CA ASN A 100 -13.22 11.77 3.64
C ASN A 100 -13.63 10.82 4.75
N ARG A 101 -12.81 9.79 5.05
CA ARG A 101 -13.21 8.72 5.98
C ARG A 101 -12.22 8.42 7.09
N TRP A 102 -10.93 8.69 6.89
CA TRP A 102 -9.89 8.22 7.82
C TRP A 102 -9.10 9.33 8.49
N GLN A 103 -9.31 10.58 8.09
CA GLN A 103 -8.68 11.72 8.74
C GLN A 103 -9.55 12.18 9.90
N TRP A 104 -9.16 11.83 11.11
CA TRP A 104 -9.84 12.31 12.30
C TRP A 104 -8.82 12.92 13.26
N ARG A 105 -9.33 13.66 14.25
CA ARG A 105 -8.49 14.41 15.18
C ARG A 105 -8.64 13.92 16.59
#